data_3111fcc625810cf09f4c80223965b7a0
#
_entry.id   3111fcc625810cf09f4c80223965b7a0
#
_cell.length_a   1.000
_cell.length_b   1.000
_cell.length_c   1.000
_cell.angle_alpha   90.00
_cell.angle_beta   90.00
_cell.angle_gamma   90.00
#
_symmetry.space_group_name_H-M   'P 1'
#
loop_
_entity.id
_entity.type
_entity.pdbx_description
1 polymer ?
#
loop_
_entity_poly.entity_id
_entity_poly.type
_entity_poly.pdbx_seq_one_letter_code
_entity_poly.pdbx_strand_id
1 'polypeptide(L)'
;FCIYCYATAYIGRKPSTPKNNYFHRLIRDLRKINPKLPVNMSTSSDPYPPIEKHLMITRRTLQLLIEKGLRVLVTTKSDLYTRDIDVMIRGVTAVTPTITTLSDTISAKLEPGAPTPRERIRALEKLSKNNIPAGVRIDPILPYVNDDPYDIEELIAILSQINNVDFIVTSTYKARPDNLKRVIETFPELADKYKRLYLKEGEKIHGYWYLSKDLRLKLLAPVFNYARKYGLRYAHCREGLQGIEYFNSPSCDGTHLLYPPFYHSALR
;
A
#
# COMPACT_ATOMS: atom_id res chain seq x y z
N PHE A 1 -3.56 6.73 -12.27
CA PHE A 1 -2.97 5.37 -12.36
C PHE A 1 -1.46 5.46 -12.20
N CYS A 2 -0.90 4.70 -11.24
CA CYS A 2 0.54 4.60 -11.06
C CYS A 2 1.21 3.97 -12.28
N ILE A 3 2.40 4.45 -12.65
CA ILE A 3 3.11 3.95 -13.84
C ILE A 3 3.55 2.49 -13.66
N TYR A 4 3.87 2.09 -12.44
CA TYR A 4 4.30 0.75 -12.06
C TYR A 4 3.15 -0.24 -11.77
N CYS A 5 1.88 0.20 -11.91
CA CYS A 5 0.74 -0.64 -11.53
C CYS A 5 0.67 -1.91 -12.39
N TYR A 6 0.73 -3.06 -11.73
CA TYR A 6 0.59 -4.36 -12.38
C TYR A 6 -0.87 -4.72 -12.68
N ALA A 7 -1.81 -4.16 -11.91
CA ALA A 7 -3.23 -4.46 -12.06
C ALA A 7 -3.80 -3.96 -13.41
N THR A 8 -3.17 -2.96 -14.01
CA THR A 8 -3.57 -2.45 -15.34
C THR A 8 -3.57 -3.51 -16.43
N ALA A 9 -2.78 -4.57 -16.28
CA ALA A 9 -2.78 -5.71 -17.19
C ALA A 9 -4.09 -6.51 -17.17
N TYR A 10 -4.87 -6.41 -16.08
CA TYR A 10 -6.13 -7.15 -15.92
C TYR A 10 -7.35 -6.24 -16.01
N ILE A 11 -7.27 -5.05 -15.41
CA ILE A 11 -8.41 -4.12 -15.34
C ILE A 11 -8.36 -3.02 -16.40
N GLY A 12 -7.25 -2.92 -17.15
CA GLY A 12 -7.00 -1.83 -18.08
C GLY A 12 -6.78 -0.49 -17.40
N ARG A 13 -6.71 0.58 -18.18
CA ARG A 13 -6.55 1.98 -17.74
C ARG A 13 -7.81 2.80 -18.04
N LYS A 14 -8.93 2.34 -17.55
CA LYS A 14 -10.20 3.07 -17.68
C LYS A 14 -10.45 3.91 -16.43
N PRO A 15 -11.12 5.06 -16.56
CA PRO A 15 -11.61 5.80 -15.39
C PRO A 15 -12.44 4.89 -14.47
N SER A 16 -12.34 5.13 -13.17
CA SER A 16 -13.16 4.40 -12.20
C SER A 16 -14.63 4.73 -12.40
N THR A 17 -15.45 3.70 -12.55
CA THR A 17 -16.89 3.83 -12.68
C THR A 17 -17.60 2.97 -11.63
N PRO A 18 -18.72 3.43 -11.08
CA PRO A 18 -19.53 2.62 -10.18
C PRO A 18 -19.99 1.34 -10.86
N LYS A 19 -19.92 0.23 -10.14
CA LYS A 19 -20.50 -1.04 -10.63
C LYS A 19 -22.01 -1.01 -10.47
N ASN A 20 -22.72 -1.40 -11.51
CA ASN A 20 -24.18 -1.54 -11.45
C ASN A 20 -24.59 -2.51 -10.35
N ASN A 21 -25.60 -2.15 -9.57
CA ASN A 21 -26.15 -2.95 -8.48
C ASN A 21 -25.11 -3.33 -7.40
N TYR A 22 -24.06 -2.50 -7.21
CA TYR A 22 -22.96 -2.79 -6.29
C TYR A 22 -23.46 -3.13 -4.88
N PHE A 23 -24.26 -2.29 -4.25
CA PHE A 23 -24.75 -2.52 -2.88
C PHE A 23 -25.70 -3.72 -2.78
N HIS A 24 -26.52 -3.97 -3.77
CA HIS A 24 -27.36 -5.17 -3.79
C HIS A 24 -26.51 -6.44 -3.79
N ARG A 25 -25.47 -6.48 -4.62
CA ARG A 25 -24.52 -7.61 -4.67
C ARG A 25 -23.74 -7.72 -3.35
N LEU A 26 -23.22 -6.62 -2.82
CA LEU A 26 -22.49 -6.58 -1.56
C LEU A 26 -23.35 -7.15 -0.40
N ILE A 27 -24.57 -6.68 -0.23
CA ILE A 27 -25.46 -7.15 0.83
C ILE A 27 -25.76 -8.64 0.71
N ARG A 28 -25.99 -9.12 -0.52
CA ARG A 28 -26.19 -10.56 -0.79
C ARG A 28 -24.96 -11.38 -0.40
N ASP A 29 -23.77 -10.90 -0.79
CA ASP A 29 -22.52 -11.63 -0.58
C ASP A 29 -22.09 -11.58 0.89
N LEU A 30 -22.38 -10.51 1.63
CA LEU A 30 -22.17 -10.40 3.09
C LEU A 30 -22.90 -11.45 3.91
N ARG A 31 -24.01 -11.99 3.40
CA ARG A 31 -24.73 -13.10 4.08
C ARG A 31 -23.96 -14.42 4.09
N LYS A 32 -22.96 -14.55 3.22
CA LYS A 32 -22.15 -15.76 3.02
C LYS A 32 -20.74 -15.65 3.60
N ILE A 33 -20.34 -14.47 4.03
CA ILE A 33 -18.97 -14.23 4.53
C ILE A 33 -18.86 -14.77 5.97
N ASN A 34 -17.76 -15.45 6.25
CA ASN A 34 -17.38 -15.78 7.62
C ASN A 34 -16.96 -14.48 8.35
N PRO A 35 -17.67 -14.05 9.40
CA PRO A 35 -17.38 -12.80 10.09
C PRO A 35 -16.05 -12.80 10.85
N LYS A 36 -15.44 -13.97 11.04
CA LYS A 36 -14.10 -14.07 11.65
C LYS A 36 -12.97 -13.65 10.72
N LEU A 37 -13.21 -13.65 9.39
CA LEU A 37 -12.22 -13.24 8.41
C LEU A 37 -12.24 -11.74 8.19
N PRO A 38 -11.07 -11.09 8.08
CA PRO A 38 -10.99 -9.68 7.76
C PRO A 38 -11.33 -9.42 6.28
N VAL A 39 -11.89 -8.25 6.02
CA VAL A 39 -12.10 -7.73 4.66
C VAL A 39 -10.95 -6.80 4.32
N ASN A 40 -10.16 -7.14 3.31
CA ASN A 40 -9.18 -6.24 2.75
C ASN A 40 -9.80 -5.45 1.59
N MET A 41 -9.98 -4.14 1.78
CA MET A 41 -10.45 -3.24 0.74
C MET A 41 -9.24 -2.78 -0.09
N SER A 42 -9.25 -3.09 -1.38
CA SER A 42 -8.20 -2.72 -2.33
C SER A 42 -7.10 -3.74 -2.58
N THR A 43 -7.45 -4.78 -3.25
CA THR A 43 -6.45 -5.74 -3.75
C THR A 43 -5.94 -5.41 -5.17
N SER A 44 -6.73 -4.69 -5.97
CA SER A 44 -6.39 -4.43 -7.39
C SER A 44 -6.62 -2.99 -7.84
N SER A 45 -7.44 -2.23 -7.11
CA SER A 45 -7.73 -0.82 -7.39
C SER A 45 -7.87 -0.06 -6.09
N ASP A 46 -7.55 1.24 -6.10
CA ASP A 46 -7.68 2.09 -4.93
C ASP A 46 -9.16 2.24 -4.54
N PRO A 47 -9.55 2.07 -3.27
CA PRO A 47 -10.93 2.25 -2.83
C PRO A 47 -11.34 3.73 -2.80
N TYR A 48 -10.39 4.65 -2.86
CA TYR A 48 -10.62 6.09 -2.88
C TYR A 48 -10.18 6.75 -4.19
N PRO A 49 -10.72 6.34 -5.35
CA PRO A 49 -10.48 7.06 -6.59
C PRO A 49 -11.09 8.48 -6.50
N PRO A 50 -10.65 9.44 -7.32
CA PRO A 50 -11.13 10.83 -7.23
C PRO A 50 -12.65 11.00 -7.23
N ILE A 51 -13.36 10.15 -7.98
CA ILE A 51 -14.84 10.16 -8.03
C ILE A 51 -15.49 9.81 -6.68
N GLU A 52 -14.79 9.09 -5.80
CA GLU A 52 -15.26 8.69 -4.47
C GLU A 52 -15.56 9.92 -3.58
N LYS A 53 -14.91 11.06 -3.86
CA LYS A 53 -15.19 12.32 -3.17
C LYS A 53 -16.67 12.70 -3.26
N HIS A 54 -17.31 12.37 -4.37
CA HIS A 54 -18.73 12.69 -4.62
C HIS A 54 -19.68 11.50 -4.40
N LEU A 55 -19.25 10.30 -4.80
CA LEU A 55 -20.13 9.12 -4.78
C LEU A 55 -20.27 8.47 -3.41
N MET A 56 -19.29 8.62 -2.53
CA MET A 56 -19.27 8.06 -1.17
C MET A 56 -19.54 6.55 -1.11
N ILE A 57 -19.19 5.81 -2.16
CA ILE A 57 -19.42 4.36 -2.24
C ILE A 57 -18.54 3.63 -1.22
N THR A 58 -17.28 4.02 -1.09
CA THR A 58 -16.35 3.44 -0.12
C THR A 58 -16.81 3.71 1.30
N ARG A 59 -17.23 4.95 1.60
CA ARG A 59 -17.80 5.30 2.90
C ARG A 59 -19.00 4.43 3.28
N ARG A 60 -19.96 4.30 2.38
CA ARG A 60 -21.16 3.46 2.60
C ARG A 60 -20.80 1.98 2.71
N THR A 61 -19.78 1.53 1.96
CA THR A 61 -19.27 0.15 2.07
C THR A 61 -18.66 -0.08 3.45
N LEU A 62 -17.82 0.83 3.94
CA LEU A 62 -17.25 0.77 5.30
C LEU A 62 -18.35 0.69 6.36
N GLN A 63 -19.37 1.54 6.28
CA GLN A 63 -20.52 1.52 7.20
C GLN A 63 -21.16 0.14 7.24
N LEU A 64 -21.52 -0.42 6.08
CA LEU A 64 -22.14 -1.73 6.00
C LEU A 64 -21.24 -2.87 6.56
N LEU A 65 -19.94 -2.84 6.29
CA LEU A 65 -19.00 -3.85 6.79
C LEU A 65 -18.90 -3.77 8.31
N ILE A 66 -18.77 -2.56 8.86
CA ILE A 66 -18.65 -2.32 10.31
C ILE A 66 -19.95 -2.69 11.03
N GLU A 67 -21.12 -2.31 10.49
CA GLU A 67 -22.45 -2.71 11.03
C GLU A 67 -22.64 -4.23 11.07
N LYS A 68 -21.96 -4.96 10.19
CA LYS A 68 -21.93 -6.44 10.20
C LYS A 68 -20.86 -7.03 11.12
N GLY A 69 -20.16 -6.21 11.91
CA GLY A 69 -19.12 -6.65 12.82
C GLY A 69 -17.83 -7.15 12.13
N LEU A 70 -17.64 -6.82 10.86
CA LEU A 70 -16.45 -7.25 10.10
C LEU A 70 -15.25 -6.37 10.43
N ARG A 71 -14.07 -7.00 10.47
CA ARG A 71 -12.78 -6.31 10.55
C ARG A 71 -12.37 -5.82 9.17
N VAL A 72 -11.98 -4.56 9.04
CA VAL A 72 -11.71 -3.95 7.73
C VAL A 72 -10.31 -3.35 7.66
N LEU A 73 -9.52 -3.85 6.72
CA LEU A 73 -8.24 -3.27 6.33
C LEU A 73 -8.43 -2.43 5.06
N VAL A 74 -7.95 -1.19 5.09
CA VAL A 74 -7.99 -0.29 3.94
C VAL A 74 -6.58 -0.05 3.42
N THR A 75 -6.33 -0.38 2.15
CA THR A 75 -5.06 -0.07 1.48
C THR A 75 -5.30 0.99 0.42
N THR A 76 -4.57 2.11 0.47
CA THR A 76 -4.83 3.25 -0.44
C THR A 76 -3.61 4.13 -0.65
N LYS A 77 -3.61 4.92 -1.71
CA LYS A 77 -2.70 6.05 -1.94
C LYS A 77 -3.36 7.41 -1.73
N SER A 78 -4.66 7.41 -1.51
CA SER A 78 -5.44 8.63 -1.28
C SER A 78 -5.38 9.05 0.19
N ASP A 79 -5.48 10.32 0.46
CA ASP A 79 -5.70 10.91 1.79
C ASP A 79 -7.20 11.03 2.14
N LEU A 80 -8.07 10.75 1.16
CA LEU A 80 -9.53 10.89 1.30
C LEU A 80 -10.14 9.98 2.37
N TYR A 81 -9.45 8.93 2.78
CA TYR A 81 -9.89 8.08 3.89
C TYR A 81 -10.06 8.85 5.20
N THR A 82 -9.40 9.99 5.34
CA THR A 82 -9.54 10.86 6.52
C THR A 82 -10.95 11.42 6.68
N ARG A 83 -11.73 11.53 5.59
CA ARG A 83 -13.17 11.87 5.62
C ARG A 83 -13.99 10.83 6.39
N ASP A 84 -13.55 9.57 6.35
CA ASP A 84 -14.31 8.42 6.84
C ASP A 84 -13.82 7.93 8.21
N ILE A 85 -12.96 8.68 8.89
CA ILE A 85 -12.46 8.36 10.23
C ILE A 85 -13.61 8.20 11.23
N ASP A 86 -14.66 9.03 11.14
CA ASP A 86 -15.86 8.95 11.98
C ASP A 86 -16.63 7.64 11.83
N VAL A 87 -16.50 6.98 10.68
CA VAL A 87 -17.02 5.63 10.43
C VAL A 87 -16.06 4.58 10.95
N MET A 88 -14.76 4.72 10.65
CA MET A 88 -13.72 3.76 11.02
C MET A 88 -13.63 3.54 12.53
N ILE A 89 -13.74 4.58 13.35
CA ILE A 89 -13.69 4.48 14.82
C ILE A 89 -14.85 3.68 15.44
N ARG A 90 -15.92 3.42 14.69
CA ARG A 90 -17.08 2.63 15.15
C ARG A 90 -16.88 1.13 15.01
N GLY A 91 -15.79 0.69 14.38
CA GLY A 91 -15.50 -0.73 14.15
C GLY A 91 -14.01 -1.06 14.24
N VAL A 92 -13.69 -2.31 13.99
CA VAL A 92 -12.30 -2.79 13.93
C VAL A 92 -11.74 -2.47 12.56
N THR A 93 -10.97 -1.41 12.46
CA THR A 93 -10.39 -0.95 11.21
C THR A 93 -8.90 -0.66 11.34
N ALA A 94 -8.17 -0.83 10.24
CA ALA A 94 -6.78 -0.40 10.10
C ALA A 94 -6.54 0.13 8.68
N VAL A 95 -5.51 0.95 8.51
CA VAL A 95 -5.19 1.54 7.20
C VAL A 95 -3.72 1.28 6.86
N THR A 96 -3.46 0.88 5.62
CA THR A 96 -2.10 0.74 5.09
C THR A 96 -1.89 1.65 3.87
N PRO A 97 -1.64 2.95 4.09
CA PRO A 97 -1.38 3.86 2.99
C PRO A 97 -0.01 3.59 2.36
N THR A 98 0.11 3.92 1.08
CA THR A 98 1.37 3.85 0.35
C THR A 98 2.04 5.22 0.33
N ILE A 99 3.33 5.27 0.69
CA ILE A 99 4.20 6.44 0.56
C ILE A 99 5.53 5.91 0.03
N THR A 100 5.80 6.10 -1.26
CA THR A 100 6.96 5.50 -1.94
C THR A 100 8.22 6.35 -1.89
N THR A 101 8.10 7.64 -1.57
CA THR A 101 9.19 8.63 -1.51
C THR A 101 8.70 9.91 -0.82
N LEU A 102 9.61 10.75 -0.34
CA LEU A 102 9.31 12.11 0.15
C LEU A 102 9.38 13.16 -0.98
N SER A 103 9.99 12.82 -2.12
CA SER A 103 10.12 13.74 -3.25
C SER A 103 8.77 13.93 -3.96
N ASP A 104 8.23 15.14 -3.93
CA ASP A 104 7.00 15.49 -4.65
C ASP A 104 7.14 15.26 -6.16
N THR A 105 8.31 15.57 -6.73
CA THR A 105 8.60 15.39 -8.16
C THR A 105 8.58 13.91 -8.56
N ILE A 106 9.24 13.06 -7.79
CA ILE A 106 9.27 11.60 -8.05
C ILE A 106 7.89 11.01 -7.81
N SER A 107 7.22 11.39 -6.71
CA SER A 107 5.86 10.94 -6.41
C SER A 107 4.87 11.28 -7.54
N ALA A 108 4.90 12.50 -8.05
CA ALA A 108 4.05 12.93 -9.16
C ALA A 108 4.30 12.13 -10.46
N LYS A 109 5.56 11.77 -10.75
CA LYS A 109 5.90 10.91 -11.89
C LYS A 109 5.46 9.47 -11.70
N LEU A 110 5.66 8.90 -10.51
CA LEU A 110 5.33 7.51 -10.21
C LEU A 110 3.82 7.27 -10.07
N GLU A 111 3.12 8.22 -9.46
CA GLU A 111 1.74 8.11 -8.98
C GLU A 111 0.89 9.32 -9.41
N PRO A 112 0.75 9.58 -10.73
CA PRO A 112 0.02 10.74 -11.22
C PRO A 112 -1.40 10.81 -10.66
N GLY A 113 -1.75 11.96 -10.10
CA GLY A 113 -3.07 12.23 -9.53
C GLY A 113 -3.29 11.68 -8.12
N ALA A 114 -2.28 11.10 -7.48
CA ALA A 114 -2.32 10.81 -6.05
C ALA A 114 -1.91 12.05 -5.23
N PRO A 115 -2.35 12.18 -3.97
CA PRO A 115 -1.90 13.22 -3.05
C PRO A 115 -0.37 13.20 -2.88
N THR A 116 0.20 14.34 -2.54
CA THR A 116 1.64 14.46 -2.26
C THR A 116 2.05 13.58 -1.06
N PRO A 117 3.33 13.19 -0.95
CA PRO A 117 3.82 12.46 0.22
C PRO A 117 3.48 13.14 1.55
N ARG A 118 3.61 14.47 1.61
CA ARG A 118 3.29 15.26 2.81
C ARG A 118 1.80 15.21 3.17
N GLU A 119 0.90 15.25 2.19
CA GLU A 119 -0.54 15.10 2.43
C GLU A 119 -0.87 13.71 2.98
N ARG A 120 -0.22 12.66 2.46
CA ARG A 120 -0.39 11.29 2.97
C ARG A 120 0.16 11.13 4.40
N ILE A 121 1.27 11.77 4.75
CA ILE A 121 1.81 11.81 6.11
C ILE A 121 0.83 12.51 7.06
N ARG A 122 0.32 13.69 6.68
CA ARG A 122 -0.71 14.39 7.47
C ARG A 122 -2.00 13.55 7.67
N ALA A 123 -2.33 12.75 6.67
CA ALA A 123 -3.46 11.83 6.76
C ALA A 123 -3.21 10.71 7.78
N LEU A 124 -1.97 10.18 7.85
CA LEU A 124 -1.54 9.22 8.89
C LEU A 124 -1.60 9.83 10.29
N GLU A 125 -1.15 11.07 10.45
CA GLU A 125 -1.24 11.79 11.74
C GLU A 125 -2.70 11.92 12.22
N LYS A 126 -3.65 12.10 11.30
CA LYS A 126 -5.07 12.11 11.64
C LYS A 126 -5.58 10.74 12.11
N LEU A 127 -5.10 9.65 11.52
CA LEU A 127 -5.40 8.29 12.01
C LEU A 127 -4.86 8.11 13.43
N SER A 128 -3.61 8.53 13.66
CA SER A 128 -2.95 8.44 14.96
C SER A 128 -3.76 9.17 16.05
N LYS A 129 -4.21 10.38 15.79
CA LYS A 129 -5.06 11.16 16.71
C LYS A 129 -6.39 10.49 17.06
N ASN A 130 -6.83 9.54 16.24
CA ASN A 130 -8.07 8.78 16.42
C ASN A 130 -7.82 7.32 16.81
N ASN A 131 -6.60 6.96 17.21
CA ASN A 131 -6.16 5.63 17.62
C ASN A 131 -6.48 4.52 16.60
N ILE A 132 -6.51 4.84 15.30
CA ILE A 132 -6.69 3.85 14.23
C ILE A 132 -5.32 3.29 13.86
N PRO A 133 -5.09 1.97 14.01
CA PRO A 133 -3.82 1.35 13.67
C PRO A 133 -3.45 1.52 12.20
N ALA A 134 -2.17 1.71 11.94
CA ALA A 134 -1.67 1.86 10.58
C ALA A 134 -0.33 1.13 10.36
N GLY A 135 -0.10 0.74 9.11
CA GLY A 135 1.22 0.39 8.60
C GLY A 135 1.46 1.16 7.32
N VAL A 136 2.71 1.30 6.90
CA VAL A 136 3.02 2.08 5.70
C VAL A 136 3.66 1.20 4.63
N ARG A 137 3.20 1.36 3.40
CA ARG A 137 3.74 0.68 2.24
C ARG A 137 4.77 1.59 1.54
N ILE A 138 6.05 1.30 1.72
CA ILE A 138 7.13 1.84 0.89
C ILE A 138 7.30 0.86 -0.30
N ASP A 139 6.32 0.81 -1.16
CA ASP A 139 6.10 -0.28 -2.11
C ASP A 139 5.47 0.23 -3.43
N PRO A 140 6.19 0.09 -4.56
CA PRO A 140 7.48 -0.56 -4.74
C PRO A 140 8.71 0.37 -4.64
N ILE A 141 9.89 -0.24 -4.42
CA ILE A 141 11.18 0.39 -4.68
C ILE A 141 11.56 0.16 -6.14
N LEU A 142 11.81 1.24 -6.86
CA LEU A 142 12.28 1.23 -8.25
C LEU A 142 13.78 1.60 -8.28
N PRO A 143 14.65 0.76 -8.84
CA PRO A 143 16.08 1.07 -8.95
C PRO A 143 16.33 2.42 -9.62
N TYR A 144 17.23 3.22 -9.07
CA TYR A 144 17.62 4.55 -9.57
C TYR A 144 16.52 5.61 -9.58
N VAL A 145 15.38 5.36 -8.92
CA VAL A 145 14.26 6.30 -8.88
C VAL A 145 13.90 6.71 -7.45
N ASN A 146 13.59 5.75 -6.58
CA ASN A 146 13.23 6.00 -5.19
C ASN A 146 13.95 5.04 -4.23
N ASP A 147 15.17 4.65 -4.58
CA ASP A 147 16.02 3.71 -3.85
C ASP A 147 17.19 4.38 -3.11
N ASP A 148 17.19 5.72 -3.02
CA ASP A 148 18.21 6.44 -2.25
C ASP A 148 18.09 6.10 -0.76
N PRO A 149 19.16 5.59 -0.11
CA PRO A 149 19.10 5.19 1.28
C PRO A 149 18.81 6.34 2.26
N TYR A 150 19.24 7.56 1.96
CA TYR A 150 19.01 8.72 2.82
C TYR A 150 17.54 9.16 2.77
N ASP A 151 16.94 9.19 1.58
CA ASP A 151 15.50 9.47 1.41
C ASP A 151 14.64 8.42 2.11
N ILE A 152 15.05 7.13 2.03
CA ILE A 152 14.38 6.03 2.73
C ILE A 152 14.52 6.20 4.25
N GLU A 153 15.70 6.55 4.75
CA GLU A 153 15.92 6.79 6.18
C GLU A 153 15.05 7.94 6.69
N GLU A 154 15.06 9.08 6.00
CA GLU A 154 14.27 10.25 6.37
C GLU A 154 12.77 9.91 6.44
N LEU A 155 12.26 9.21 5.41
CA LEU A 155 10.87 8.78 5.40
C LEU A 155 10.55 7.89 6.60
N ILE A 156 11.37 6.88 6.88
CA ILE A 156 11.15 5.93 7.99
C ILE A 156 11.26 6.65 9.34
N ALA A 157 12.20 7.58 9.50
CA ALA A 157 12.34 8.39 10.69
C ALA A 157 11.09 9.23 10.99
N ILE A 158 10.52 9.88 9.95
CA ILE A 158 9.25 10.61 10.09
C ILE A 158 8.12 9.67 10.49
N LEU A 159 7.99 8.52 9.83
CA LEU A 159 6.94 7.55 10.10
C LEU A 159 7.01 6.96 11.52
N SER A 160 8.20 6.78 12.06
CA SER A 160 8.41 6.26 13.41
C SER A 160 7.93 7.21 14.53
N GLN A 161 7.76 8.50 14.23
CA GLN A 161 7.23 9.49 15.16
C GLN A 161 5.69 9.50 15.21
N ILE A 162 5.04 8.73 14.36
CA ILE A 162 3.57 8.65 14.31
C ILE A 162 3.12 7.43 15.14
N ASN A 163 2.57 7.67 16.32
CA ASN A 163 2.32 6.64 17.34
C ASN A 163 1.59 5.37 16.88
N ASN A 164 0.71 5.46 15.89
CA ASN A 164 -0.10 4.32 15.44
C ASN A 164 0.48 3.61 14.21
N VAL A 165 1.66 4.00 13.76
CA VAL A 165 2.36 3.28 12.69
C VAL A 165 3.14 2.12 13.32
N ASP A 166 2.72 0.89 13.03
CA ASP A 166 3.31 -0.32 13.61
C ASP A 166 4.42 -0.91 12.75
N PHE A 167 4.23 -0.90 11.43
CA PHE A 167 5.15 -1.59 10.53
C PHE A 167 5.29 -0.92 9.16
N ILE A 168 6.40 -1.25 8.51
CA ILE A 168 6.67 -0.91 7.13
C ILE A 168 6.58 -2.18 6.28
N VAL A 169 5.91 -2.11 5.14
CA VAL A 169 5.99 -3.16 4.13
C VAL A 169 6.62 -2.61 2.86
N THR A 170 7.53 -3.38 2.27
CA THR A 170 8.25 -3.00 1.07
C THR A 170 8.28 -4.11 0.04
N SER A 171 8.53 -3.78 -1.20
CA SER A 171 8.89 -4.72 -2.26
C SER A 171 9.64 -4.00 -3.37
N THR A 172 10.38 -4.75 -4.17
CA THR A 172 10.94 -4.20 -5.41
C THR A 172 9.88 -4.12 -6.50
N TYR A 173 10.07 -3.22 -7.45
CA TYR A 173 9.21 -3.15 -8.62
C TYR A 173 9.24 -4.46 -9.41
N LYS A 174 8.06 -4.97 -9.76
CA LYS A 174 7.87 -6.21 -10.53
C LYS A 174 7.34 -5.87 -11.91
N ALA A 175 8.17 -6.05 -12.92
CA ALA A 175 7.88 -5.62 -14.27
C ALA A 175 6.93 -6.58 -15.01
N ARG A 176 6.09 -6.01 -15.85
CA ARG A 176 5.29 -6.65 -16.91
C ARG A 176 5.45 -5.82 -18.17
N PRO A 177 5.10 -6.34 -19.36
CA PRO A 177 5.27 -5.59 -20.61
C PRO A 177 4.66 -4.19 -20.59
N ASP A 178 3.44 -4.07 -20.09
CA ASP A 178 2.67 -2.82 -20.06
C ASP A 178 3.23 -1.80 -19.06
N ASN A 179 3.55 -2.21 -17.85
CA ASN A 179 4.06 -1.28 -16.83
C ASN A 179 5.56 -0.98 -17.03
N LEU A 180 6.35 -1.93 -17.56
CA LEU A 180 7.75 -1.67 -17.90
C LEU A 180 7.85 -0.60 -19.01
N LYS A 181 6.97 -0.69 -20.01
CA LYS A 181 6.87 0.34 -21.06
C LYS A 181 6.62 1.72 -20.46
N ARG A 182 5.63 1.85 -19.54
CA ARG A 182 5.33 3.12 -18.87
C ARG A 182 6.48 3.67 -18.03
N VAL A 183 7.18 2.80 -17.30
CA VAL A 183 8.35 3.21 -16.50
C VAL A 183 9.44 3.75 -17.42
N ILE A 184 9.73 3.07 -18.53
CA ILE A 184 10.73 3.52 -19.51
C ILE A 184 10.30 4.83 -20.20
N GLU A 185 9.01 4.98 -20.53
CA GLU A 185 8.50 6.23 -21.11
C GLU A 185 8.57 7.42 -20.13
N THR A 186 8.44 7.15 -18.82
CA THR A 186 8.52 8.19 -17.77
C THR A 186 9.97 8.55 -17.42
N PHE A 187 10.88 7.59 -17.51
CA PHE A 187 12.32 7.72 -17.21
C PHE A 187 13.15 7.21 -18.40
N PRO A 188 13.14 7.90 -19.54
CA PRO A 188 13.81 7.43 -20.76
C PRO A 188 15.31 7.25 -20.60
N GLU A 189 15.94 8.03 -19.72
CA GLU A 189 17.35 7.93 -19.36
C GLU A 189 17.72 6.60 -18.69
N LEU A 190 16.74 5.90 -18.12
CA LEU A 190 16.91 4.60 -17.50
C LEU A 190 16.52 3.42 -18.40
N ALA A 191 16.10 3.67 -19.64
CA ALA A 191 15.51 2.66 -20.52
C ALA A 191 16.40 1.42 -20.70
N ASP A 192 17.67 1.61 -21.05
CA ASP A 192 18.59 0.49 -21.28
C ASP A 192 18.97 -0.24 -20.00
N LYS A 193 19.10 0.51 -18.88
CA LYS A 193 19.31 -0.09 -17.56
C LYS A 193 18.13 -0.99 -17.17
N TYR A 194 16.90 -0.53 -17.32
CA TYR A 194 15.71 -1.31 -16.98
C TYR A 194 15.54 -2.54 -17.87
N LYS A 195 15.77 -2.41 -19.17
CA LYS A 195 15.74 -3.56 -20.09
C LYS A 195 16.79 -4.61 -19.67
N ARG A 196 18.01 -4.19 -19.33
CA ARG A 196 19.05 -5.08 -18.86
C ARG A 196 18.65 -5.77 -17.56
N LEU A 197 18.28 -4.99 -16.52
CA LEU A 197 17.98 -5.50 -15.18
C LEU A 197 16.79 -6.48 -15.16
N TYR A 198 15.74 -6.21 -15.95
CA TYR A 198 14.53 -7.02 -15.91
C TYR A 198 14.48 -8.10 -16.98
N LEU A 199 14.96 -7.82 -18.20
CA LEU A 199 14.78 -8.74 -19.35
C LEU A 199 15.99 -9.64 -19.59
N LYS A 200 17.22 -9.22 -19.16
CA LYS A 200 18.45 -9.99 -19.36
C LYS A 200 18.97 -10.62 -18.06
N GLU A 201 19.05 -9.85 -16.98
CA GLU A 201 19.61 -10.27 -15.69
C GLU A 201 18.54 -10.70 -14.69
N GLY A 202 17.28 -10.40 -14.96
CA GLY A 202 16.16 -10.69 -14.10
C GLY A 202 15.60 -12.11 -14.23
N GLU A 203 14.72 -12.45 -13.32
CA GLU A 203 14.05 -13.75 -13.24
C GLU A 203 12.57 -13.62 -13.61
N LYS A 204 12.03 -14.54 -14.41
CA LYS A 204 10.60 -14.55 -14.73
C LYS A 204 9.86 -15.48 -13.78
N ILE A 205 9.02 -14.89 -12.90
CA ILE A 205 8.26 -15.60 -11.88
C ILE A 205 6.77 -15.28 -12.04
N HIS A 206 5.94 -16.29 -12.29
CA HIS A 206 4.48 -16.15 -12.46
C HIS A 206 4.04 -15.02 -13.40
N GLY A 207 4.76 -14.86 -14.53
CA GLY A 207 4.44 -13.86 -15.54
C GLY A 207 4.92 -12.44 -15.25
N TYR A 208 5.71 -12.25 -14.21
CA TYR A 208 6.42 -11.01 -13.89
C TYR A 208 7.92 -11.18 -14.08
N TRP A 209 8.61 -10.12 -14.48
CA TRP A 209 10.05 -10.03 -14.39
C TRP A 209 10.42 -9.40 -13.04
N TYR A 210 11.20 -10.14 -12.28
CA TYR A 210 11.81 -9.71 -11.02
C TYR A 210 13.27 -9.33 -11.28
N LEU A 211 13.79 -8.44 -10.49
CA LEU A 211 15.25 -8.24 -10.40
C LEU A 211 15.91 -9.51 -9.87
N SER A 212 17.21 -9.69 -10.14
CA SER A 212 17.97 -10.76 -9.50
C SER A 212 17.83 -10.71 -7.97
N LYS A 213 17.94 -11.86 -7.32
CA LYS A 213 17.76 -11.97 -5.86
C LYS A 213 18.72 -11.04 -5.12
N ASP A 214 19.97 -10.98 -5.53
CA ASP A 214 21.01 -10.15 -4.89
C ASP A 214 20.69 -8.66 -4.99
N LEU A 215 20.19 -8.22 -6.15
CA LEU A 215 19.81 -6.82 -6.33
C LEU A 215 18.54 -6.49 -5.51
N ARG A 216 17.58 -7.41 -5.42
CA ARG A 216 16.42 -7.24 -4.54
C ARG A 216 16.82 -7.07 -3.08
N LEU A 217 17.72 -7.91 -2.59
CA LEU A 217 18.29 -7.80 -1.25
C LEU A 217 18.97 -6.45 -1.02
N LYS A 218 19.83 -6.05 -1.94
CA LYS A 218 20.53 -4.75 -1.87
C LYS A 218 19.58 -3.56 -1.80
N LEU A 219 18.52 -3.56 -2.61
CA LEU A 219 17.55 -2.47 -2.66
C LEU A 219 16.64 -2.40 -1.43
N LEU A 220 16.34 -3.55 -0.83
CA LEU A 220 15.43 -3.62 0.32
C LEU A 220 16.16 -3.50 1.67
N ALA A 221 17.45 -3.79 1.71
CA ALA A 221 18.26 -3.73 2.94
C ALA A 221 18.17 -2.38 3.67
N PRO A 222 18.19 -1.21 3.02
CA PRO A 222 18.00 0.07 3.69
C PRO A 222 16.67 0.14 4.46
N VAL A 223 15.57 -0.31 3.84
CA VAL A 223 14.24 -0.29 4.49
C VAL A 223 14.24 -1.15 5.76
N PHE A 224 14.78 -2.38 5.70
CA PHE A 224 14.83 -3.27 6.86
C PHE A 224 15.73 -2.73 7.97
N ASN A 225 16.90 -2.19 7.61
CA ASN A 225 17.86 -1.65 8.54
C ASN A 225 17.31 -0.41 9.26
N TYR A 226 16.71 0.51 8.53
CA TYR A 226 16.15 1.73 9.11
C TYR A 226 14.85 1.46 9.88
N ALA A 227 13.97 0.58 9.41
CA ALA A 227 12.82 0.15 10.20
C ALA A 227 13.25 -0.39 11.56
N ARG A 228 14.28 -1.26 11.58
CA ARG A 228 14.86 -1.79 12.82
C ARG A 228 15.50 -0.71 13.68
N LYS A 229 16.28 0.22 13.08
CA LYS A 229 16.92 1.36 13.78
C LYS A 229 15.90 2.22 14.50
N TYR A 230 14.75 2.46 13.88
CA TYR A 230 13.70 3.33 14.42
C TYR A 230 12.57 2.55 15.13
N GLY A 231 12.76 1.26 15.42
CA GLY A 231 11.84 0.46 16.24
C GLY A 231 10.53 0.05 15.57
N LEU A 232 10.44 0.18 14.25
CA LEU A 232 9.29 -0.27 13.47
C LEU A 232 9.44 -1.73 13.05
N ARG A 233 8.34 -2.48 13.01
CA ARG A 233 8.33 -3.78 12.35
C ARG A 233 8.41 -3.60 10.84
N TYR A 234 8.82 -4.68 10.17
CA TYR A 234 8.97 -4.66 8.72
C TYR A 234 8.57 -5.98 8.09
N ALA A 235 8.11 -5.90 6.87
CA ALA A 235 7.74 -7.02 6.03
C ALA A 235 8.11 -6.73 4.58
N HIS A 236 8.21 -7.77 3.78
CA HIS A 236 8.27 -7.65 2.33
C HIS A 236 7.07 -8.32 1.67
N CYS A 237 6.74 -7.89 0.46
CA CYS A 237 5.64 -8.47 -0.31
C CYS A 237 6.18 -9.20 -1.55
N ARG A 238 6.00 -10.55 -1.57
CA ARG A 238 6.32 -11.39 -2.74
C ARG A 238 7.78 -11.33 -3.19
N GLU A 239 8.74 -11.23 -2.28
CA GLU A 239 10.18 -11.23 -2.61
C GLU A 239 10.83 -12.59 -2.46
N GLY A 240 10.18 -13.56 -1.80
CA GLY A 240 10.75 -14.89 -1.58
C GLY A 240 11.96 -14.91 -0.65
N LEU A 241 12.11 -13.89 0.20
CA LEU A 241 13.14 -13.82 1.22
C LEU A 241 12.67 -14.53 2.49
N GLN A 242 13.58 -15.19 3.19
CA GLN A 242 13.29 -15.89 4.44
C GLN A 242 14.23 -15.39 5.53
N GLY A 243 13.73 -15.40 6.77
CA GLY A 243 14.50 -14.98 7.94
C GLY A 243 13.93 -13.71 8.59
N ILE A 244 14.14 -13.61 9.90
CA ILE A 244 13.68 -12.48 10.72
C ILE A 244 14.35 -11.16 10.32
N GLU A 245 15.53 -11.24 9.72
CA GLU A 245 16.26 -10.09 9.19
C GLU A 245 15.52 -9.41 8.03
N TYR A 246 14.59 -10.10 7.34
CA TYR A 246 13.82 -9.59 6.22
C TYR A 246 12.33 -9.45 6.53
N PHE A 247 11.86 -10.10 7.60
CA PHE A 247 10.44 -10.14 7.92
C PHE A 247 10.23 -10.40 9.41
N ASN A 248 9.83 -9.39 10.18
CA ASN A 248 9.53 -9.51 11.61
C ASN A 248 8.12 -9.04 11.99
N SER A 249 7.30 -8.68 11.01
CA SER A 249 5.89 -8.34 11.20
C SER A 249 5.01 -9.61 11.14
N PRO A 250 3.91 -9.71 11.86
CA PRO A 250 3.01 -10.88 11.80
C PRO A 250 2.34 -11.09 10.44
N SER A 251 2.20 -10.04 9.63
CA SER A 251 1.69 -10.13 8.25
C SER A 251 2.31 -9.04 7.37
N CYS A 252 2.33 -9.28 6.04
CA CYS A 252 2.82 -8.29 5.08
C CYS A 252 1.73 -7.35 4.55
N ASP A 253 0.47 -7.64 4.78
CA ASP A 253 -0.66 -6.83 4.30
C ASP A 253 -1.21 -5.88 5.36
N GLY A 254 -0.94 -6.14 6.65
CA GLY A 254 -1.45 -5.36 7.77
C GLY A 254 -2.67 -5.96 8.45
N THR A 255 -3.10 -7.17 8.08
CA THR A 255 -4.24 -7.83 8.72
C THR A 255 -4.03 -8.06 10.22
N HIS A 256 -2.79 -8.21 10.69
CA HIS A 256 -2.48 -8.33 12.12
C HIS A 256 -2.91 -7.11 12.93
N LEU A 257 -2.97 -5.91 12.33
CA LEU A 257 -3.42 -4.68 12.98
C LEU A 257 -4.89 -4.74 13.43
N LEU A 258 -5.66 -5.66 12.88
CA LEU A 258 -7.07 -5.86 13.19
C LEU A 258 -7.31 -6.79 14.40
N TYR A 259 -6.25 -7.20 15.09
CA TYR A 259 -6.31 -8.13 16.22
C TYR A 259 -5.51 -7.60 17.41
N PRO A 260 -5.85 -7.96 18.66
CA PRO A 260 -5.04 -7.61 19.83
C PRO A 260 -3.59 -8.12 19.67
N PRO A 261 -2.59 -7.42 20.19
CA PRO A 261 -2.67 -6.20 21.03
C PRO A 261 -2.78 -4.88 20.23
N PHE A 262 -2.78 -4.93 18.91
CA PHE A 262 -2.76 -3.73 18.05
C PHE A 262 -4.08 -2.98 18.04
N TYR A 263 -5.17 -3.73 18.14
CA TYR A 263 -6.50 -3.15 18.24
C TYR A 263 -6.91 -3.07 19.72
N HIS A 264 -6.88 -1.87 20.27
CA HIS A 264 -7.48 -1.57 21.56
C HIS A 264 -8.91 -1.12 21.34
N SER A 265 -9.88 -1.97 21.71
CA SER A 265 -11.27 -1.59 21.65
C SER A 265 -11.50 -0.36 22.56
N ALA A 266 -11.69 0.79 21.98
CA ALA A 266 -12.30 1.94 22.65
C ALA A 266 -13.80 1.71 22.92
N LEU A 267 -14.28 0.50 22.68
CA LEU A 267 -15.65 0.02 22.91
C LEU A 267 -15.62 -0.91 24.11
N ARG A 268 -15.53 -0.33 25.32
CA ARG A 268 -16.10 -0.86 26.55
C ARG A 268 -17.29 -0.01 26.93
#